data_e782bdd0e32d4c5a20e7a4518bec7917
#
_entry.id   e782bdd0e32d4c5a20e7a4518bec7917
#
_cell.length_a   1.000
_cell.length_b   1.000
_cell.length_c   1.000
_cell.angle_alpha   90.00
_cell.angle_beta   90.00
_cell.angle_gamma   90.00
#
_symmetry.space_group_name_H-M   'P 1'
#
loop_
_entity.id
_entity.type
_entity.pdbx_description
1 polymer ?
#
loop_
_entity_poly.entity_id
_entity_poly.type
_entity_poly.pdbx_seq_one_letter_code
_entity_poly.pdbx_strand_id
1 'polypeptide(L)'
;DANRYRIGLTNKEGLNVKRFSISNGISPRRIALLNENRLKQAKMITRVVQPFQLQKALEHVIANKGSAGVDGVSIRELRKVFSEKKLQIIEAIKQGNYQVEPILGIEIPKGNGKTRLLGVPTTTERVLQQAVAQNLAPLFEPEFSNYSYGFRPHKNARQAVGQTREYIHSGLNHIVDIDLKNFFDEVDHCLLLNLIYQKVKCKATMQLIRKWLRAPIKINGKLHKRRKGVPQGSPLSPLLSNILLHQLDKEMTRRGHKFVRYADDFSIYCKSHNQAKATRVVIEKFLKNKLKLTINEEQSGIRKPIHFTILGFGFVPTYEKGSKNQYQLIVSEKAWKKLKERLKTITRKTTPATFEERIAKIKEVQRGWLNYFQGTSILGKLRDLDGWLRNRLRYCIWHHWKKPERKRKNLIRLGASQDHAYAWSRTRKGGWAIAQSPILGTTITLQRLRKRGYVSLTELHLQLNPSLCEPPST
;
A
#
# COMPACT_ATOMS: atom_id res chain seq x y z
N ASP A 1 50.08 -12.75 43.98
CA ASP A 1 50.23 -13.79 42.94
C ASP A 1 49.15 -13.70 41.90
N ALA A 2 49.53 -13.21 40.76
CA ALA A 2 48.64 -12.95 39.66
C ALA A 2 48.57 -14.18 38.73
N ASN A 3 47.49 -14.89 38.74
CA ASN A 3 47.21 -15.98 37.80
C ASN A 3 46.88 -15.42 36.42
N ARG A 4 47.83 -15.56 35.49
CA ARG A 4 47.70 -15.25 34.06
C ARG A 4 47.01 -16.46 33.37
N TYR A 5 45.81 -16.28 32.88
CA TYR A 5 45.25 -17.19 31.86
C TYR A 5 45.45 -16.62 30.47
N ARG A 6 46.33 -17.27 29.68
CA ARG A 6 46.44 -17.13 28.24
C ARG A 6 45.39 -17.97 27.56
N ILE A 7 44.46 -17.41 26.84
CA ILE A 7 43.65 -18.11 25.85
C ILE A 7 44.07 -17.59 24.49
N GLY A 8 44.90 -18.36 23.79
CA GLY A 8 45.22 -18.14 22.39
C GLY A 8 44.14 -18.83 21.54
N LEU A 9 43.37 -18.06 20.80
CA LEU A 9 42.60 -18.51 19.67
C LEU A 9 43.08 -17.72 18.44
N THR A 10 43.90 -18.40 17.65
CA THR A 10 44.25 -17.94 16.29
C THR A 10 43.14 -18.34 15.36
N ASN A 11 42.32 -17.39 14.95
CA ASN A 11 41.47 -17.55 13.77
C ASN A 11 42.11 -16.81 12.60
N LYS A 12 42.08 -17.43 11.43
CA LYS A 12 42.70 -17.05 10.14
C LYS A 12 42.22 -15.75 9.51
N GLU A 13 41.63 -14.85 10.28
CA GLU A 13 41.24 -13.51 9.81
C GLU A 13 41.72 -12.49 10.84
N GLY A 14 42.74 -11.72 10.48
CA GLY A 14 43.48 -10.78 11.34
C GLY A 14 42.63 -9.67 11.94
N LEU A 15 41.92 -9.93 13.03
CA LEU A 15 41.27 -8.94 13.87
C LEU A 15 42.16 -8.64 15.11
N ASN A 16 42.83 -7.51 15.09
CA ASN A 16 43.58 -6.97 16.23
C ASN A 16 42.61 -6.73 17.42
N VAL A 17 42.63 -7.59 18.41
CA VAL A 17 41.91 -7.41 19.67
C VAL A 17 42.74 -6.54 20.62
N LYS A 18 42.38 -5.27 20.81
CA LYS A 18 42.94 -4.39 21.83
C LYS A 18 42.74 -4.99 23.22
N ARG A 19 43.84 -5.12 23.97
CA ARG A 19 43.84 -5.53 25.38
C ARG A 19 43.05 -4.50 26.21
N PHE A 20 42.05 -5.00 26.95
CA PHE A 20 41.40 -4.23 28.01
C PHE A 20 41.82 -4.80 29.34
N SER A 21 42.35 -3.95 30.21
CA SER A 21 42.65 -4.25 31.61
C SER A 21 41.29 -4.38 32.37
N ILE A 22 41.13 -5.46 33.09
CA ILE A 22 39.95 -5.76 33.89
C ILE A 22 40.15 -5.21 35.28
N SER A 23 39.42 -4.20 35.67
CA SER A 23 39.22 -3.82 37.06
C SER A 23 37.74 -4.02 37.40
N ASN A 24 37.54 -4.77 38.49
CA ASN A 24 36.29 -4.89 39.25
C ASN A 24 35.14 -5.80 38.74
N GLY A 25 35.03 -6.99 39.31
CA GLY A 25 33.75 -7.57 39.74
C GLY A 25 32.81 -8.23 38.72
N ILE A 26 33.23 -8.42 37.47
CA ILE A 26 32.35 -9.04 36.44
C ILE A 26 32.70 -10.54 36.33
N SER A 27 31.74 -11.42 36.60
CA SER A 27 31.95 -12.85 36.48
C SER A 27 32.30 -13.29 35.06
N PRO A 28 33.14 -14.37 34.90
CA PRO A 28 33.52 -14.92 33.59
C PRO A 28 32.31 -15.26 32.70
N ARG A 29 31.23 -15.69 33.30
CA ARG A 29 29.95 -16.00 32.63
C ARG A 29 29.28 -14.74 32.03
N ARG A 30 29.40 -13.64 32.73
CA ARG A 30 28.85 -12.33 32.25
C ARG A 30 29.73 -11.73 31.13
N ILE A 31 31.05 -11.98 31.17
CA ILE A 31 31.98 -11.61 30.09
C ILE A 31 31.72 -12.45 28.84
N ALA A 32 31.51 -13.76 28.98
CA ALA A 32 31.13 -14.65 27.87
C ALA A 32 29.81 -14.22 27.21
N LEU A 33 28.79 -13.90 28.02
CA LEU A 33 27.51 -13.39 27.54
C LEU A 33 27.62 -12.04 26.84
N LEU A 34 28.49 -11.15 27.35
CA LEU A 34 28.76 -9.85 26.72
C LEU A 34 29.51 -10.02 25.40
N ASN A 35 30.44 -10.96 25.30
CA ASN A 35 31.17 -11.25 24.08
C ASN A 35 30.28 -11.96 23.04
N GLU A 36 29.44 -12.89 23.45
CA GLU A 36 28.46 -13.52 22.58
C GLU A 36 27.43 -12.50 22.05
N ASN A 37 26.98 -11.58 22.90
CA ASN A 37 26.12 -10.49 22.51
C ASN A 37 26.82 -9.48 21.56
N ARG A 38 28.12 -9.18 21.79
CA ARG A 38 28.92 -8.35 20.87
C ARG A 38 29.11 -9.02 19.52
N LEU A 39 29.35 -10.31 19.47
CA LEU A 39 29.44 -11.10 18.23
C LEU A 39 28.10 -11.17 17.49
N LYS A 40 26.99 -11.30 18.21
CA LYS A 40 25.63 -11.20 17.64
C LYS A 40 25.33 -9.77 17.12
N GLN A 41 25.84 -8.74 17.80
CA GLN A 41 25.69 -7.34 17.39
C GLN A 41 26.50 -6.97 16.13
N ALA A 42 27.72 -7.49 15.98
CA ALA A 42 28.52 -7.30 14.77
C ALA A 42 27.91 -8.00 13.55
N LYS A 43 27.13 -9.07 13.78
CA LYS A 43 26.56 -9.90 12.71
C LYS A 43 25.45 -9.23 11.89
N MET A 44 24.69 -8.24 12.42
CA MET A 44 23.56 -7.68 11.66
C MET A 44 24.04 -6.82 10.48
N ILE A 45 24.87 -5.83 10.70
CA ILE A 45 25.35 -4.98 9.60
C ILE A 45 26.17 -5.76 8.59
N THR A 46 26.96 -6.72 9.06
CA THR A 46 27.74 -7.62 8.19
C THR A 46 26.82 -8.46 7.29
N ARG A 47 25.70 -8.93 7.82
CA ARG A 47 24.68 -9.66 7.02
C ARG A 47 24.02 -8.74 5.99
N VAL A 48 23.65 -7.52 6.38
CA VAL A 48 23.00 -6.55 5.49
C VAL A 48 23.86 -6.22 4.28
N VAL A 49 25.19 -6.06 4.48
CA VAL A 49 26.12 -5.70 3.40
C VAL A 49 26.69 -6.90 2.64
N GLN A 50 26.25 -8.13 2.93
CA GLN A 50 26.64 -9.30 2.14
C GLN A 50 26.25 -9.16 0.66
N PRO A 51 27.10 -9.58 -0.29
CA PRO A 51 26.83 -9.45 -1.72
C PRO A 51 25.47 -10.01 -2.14
N PHE A 52 25.09 -11.18 -1.62
CA PHE A 52 23.81 -11.82 -1.90
C PHE A 52 22.63 -10.98 -1.40
N GLN A 53 22.72 -10.41 -0.20
CA GLN A 53 21.64 -9.60 0.38
C GLN A 53 21.45 -8.29 -0.39
N LEU A 54 22.54 -7.65 -0.79
CA LEU A 54 22.51 -6.44 -1.60
C LEU A 54 21.98 -6.72 -3.02
N GLN A 55 22.38 -7.85 -3.60
CA GLN A 55 21.87 -8.26 -4.91
C GLN A 55 20.36 -8.50 -4.87
N LYS A 56 19.87 -9.25 -3.88
CA LYS A 56 18.44 -9.48 -3.67
C LYS A 56 17.66 -8.17 -3.47
N ALA A 57 18.23 -7.23 -2.71
CA ALA A 57 17.63 -5.92 -2.49
C ALA A 57 17.59 -5.08 -3.80
N LEU A 58 18.68 -5.10 -4.58
CA LEU A 58 18.78 -4.43 -5.88
C LEU A 58 17.71 -4.93 -6.85
N GLU A 59 17.57 -6.24 -7.00
CA GLU A 59 16.55 -6.87 -7.84
C GLU A 59 15.14 -6.44 -7.43
N HIS A 60 14.86 -6.44 -6.13
CA HIS A 60 13.57 -6.03 -5.60
C HIS A 60 13.26 -4.55 -5.91
N VAL A 61 14.24 -3.66 -5.75
CA VAL A 61 14.07 -2.23 -6.07
C VAL A 61 13.86 -2.02 -7.58
N ILE A 62 14.57 -2.77 -8.43
CA ILE A 62 14.40 -2.72 -9.89
C ILE A 62 13.00 -3.20 -10.29
N ALA A 63 12.53 -4.31 -9.71
CA ALA A 63 11.20 -4.86 -9.99
C ALA A 63 10.06 -3.88 -9.66
N ASN A 64 10.25 -3.03 -8.65
CA ASN A 64 9.24 -2.04 -8.21
C ASN A 64 9.12 -0.81 -9.13
N LYS A 65 10.01 -0.61 -10.11
CA LYS A 65 9.93 0.43 -11.15
C LYS A 65 9.65 1.85 -10.61
N GLY A 66 10.26 2.22 -9.48
CA GLY A 66 10.04 3.54 -8.87
C GLY A 66 10.76 4.68 -9.61
N SER A 67 10.35 5.93 -9.33
CA SER A 67 10.98 7.14 -9.87
C SER A 67 12.38 7.41 -9.29
N ALA A 68 13.19 8.24 -9.95
CA ALA A 68 14.48 8.71 -9.45
C ALA A 68 14.33 9.57 -8.18
N GLY A 69 15.37 9.64 -7.36
CA GLY A 69 15.47 10.54 -6.21
C GLY A 69 16.07 11.91 -6.57
N VAL A 70 16.69 12.57 -5.59
CA VAL A 70 17.34 13.90 -5.78
C VAL A 70 18.54 13.84 -6.71
N ASP A 71 19.16 12.67 -6.86
CA ASP A 71 20.32 12.39 -7.72
C ASP A 71 19.97 12.20 -9.18
N GLY A 72 18.68 12.11 -9.53
CA GLY A 72 18.20 11.87 -10.89
C GLY A 72 18.48 10.47 -11.43
N VAL A 73 19.11 9.56 -10.67
CA VAL A 73 19.46 8.21 -11.11
C VAL A 73 18.19 7.36 -11.27
N SER A 74 17.91 6.98 -12.51
CA SER A 74 16.75 6.14 -12.85
C SER A 74 16.97 4.67 -12.47
N ILE A 75 15.88 3.91 -12.42
CA ILE A 75 15.94 2.44 -12.18
C ILE A 75 16.75 1.71 -13.27
N ARG A 76 16.78 2.24 -14.51
CA ARG A 76 17.54 1.63 -15.63
C ARG A 76 19.04 1.75 -15.40
N GLU A 77 19.50 2.87 -14.83
CA GLU A 77 20.90 3.17 -14.55
C GLU A 77 21.37 2.58 -13.22
N LEU A 78 20.44 2.27 -12.31
CA LEU A 78 20.72 1.83 -10.94
C LEU A 78 21.71 0.67 -10.89
N ARG A 79 21.58 -0.35 -11.74
CA ARG A 79 22.45 -1.52 -11.74
C ARG A 79 23.91 -1.13 -11.97
N LYS A 80 24.17 -0.24 -12.93
CA LYS A 80 25.52 0.26 -13.25
C LYS A 80 26.07 1.09 -12.11
N VAL A 81 25.33 2.14 -11.72
CA VAL A 81 25.75 3.09 -10.67
C VAL A 81 26.00 2.37 -9.33
N PHE A 82 25.12 1.42 -8.97
CA PHE A 82 25.29 0.67 -7.72
C PHE A 82 26.52 -0.25 -7.77
N SER A 83 26.78 -0.92 -8.89
CA SER A 83 27.95 -1.80 -9.05
C SER A 83 29.28 -1.02 -8.90
N GLU A 84 29.34 0.18 -9.47
CA GLU A 84 30.53 1.05 -9.40
C GLU A 84 30.80 1.55 -7.97
N LYS A 85 29.76 1.90 -7.22
CA LYS A 85 29.86 2.51 -5.87
C LYS A 85 29.80 1.50 -4.72
N LYS A 86 29.43 0.25 -4.99
CA LYS A 86 29.10 -0.77 -3.98
C LYS A 86 30.18 -0.96 -2.92
N LEU A 87 31.46 -1.09 -3.32
CA LEU A 87 32.56 -1.34 -2.38
C LEU A 87 32.79 -0.13 -1.47
N GLN A 88 32.77 1.08 -2.01
CA GLN A 88 32.91 2.32 -1.24
C GLN A 88 31.78 2.48 -0.23
N ILE A 89 30.53 2.18 -0.65
CA ILE A 89 29.36 2.23 0.21
C ILE A 89 29.47 1.23 1.37
N ILE A 90 29.86 0.00 1.09
CA ILE A 90 30.04 -1.06 2.11
C ILE A 90 31.09 -0.64 3.13
N GLU A 91 32.22 -0.13 2.67
CA GLU A 91 33.31 0.32 3.55
C GLU A 91 32.88 1.50 4.42
N ALA A 92 32.24 2.52 3.83
CA ALA A 92 31.69 3.65 4.56
C ALA A 92 30.65 3.24 5.62
N ILE A 93 29.82 2.26 5.32
CA ILE A 93 28.83 1.71 6.28
C ILE A 93 29.56 0.99 7.43
N LYS A 94 30.56 0.16 7.14
CA LYS A 94 31.33 -0.57 8.16
C LYS A 94 32.10 0.38 9.09
N GLN A 95 32.65 1.45 8.54
CA GLN A 95 33.36 2.49 9.29
C GLN A 95 32.41 3.45 10.04
N GLY A 96 31.10 3.45 9.72
CA GLY A 96 30.09 4.33 10.34
C GLY A 96 30.09 5.76 9.78
N ASN A 97 30.87 6.06 8.74
CA ASN A 97 30.99 7.38 8.11
C ASN A 97 30.09 7.56 6.88
N TYR A 98 29.29 6.53 6.49
CA TYR A 98 28.35 6.62 5.38
C TYR A 98 27.43 7.83 5.50
N GLN A 99 27.36 8.65 4.46
CA GLN A 99 26.47 9.82 4.39
C GLN A 99 25.21 9.46 3.61
N VAL A 100 24.08 9.79 4.19
CA VAL A 100 22.76 9.53 3.61
C VAL A 100 22.35 10.72 2.75
N GLU A 101 21.90 10.43 1.54
CA GLU A 101 21.42 11.44 0.60
C GLU A 101 20.06 12.03 1.05
N PRO A 102 19.81 13.31 0.68
CA PRO A 102 18.49 13.92 0.91
C PRO A 102 17.37 13.18 0.21
N ILE A 103 16.17 13.26 0.76
CA ILE A 103 14.96 12.66 0.21
C ILE A 103 14.28 13.68 -0.69
N LEU A 104 13.86 13.29 -1.90
CA LEU A 104 13.03 14.13 -2.77
C LEU A 104 11.60 14.18 -2.27
N GLY A 105 11.11 15.36 -1.92
CA GLY A 105 9.71 15.58 -1.52
C GLY A 105 8.85 15.91 -2.74
N ILE A 106 7.78 15.11 -2.95
CA ILE A 106 6.81 15.30 -4.02
C ILE A 106 5.42 15.42 -3.39
N GLU A 107 4.74 16.53 -3.65
CA GLU A 107 3.36 16.73 -3.21
C GLU A 107 2.39 16.03 -4.17
N ILE A 108 1.56 15.13 -3.63
CA ILE A 108 0.53 14.41 -4.39
C ILE A 108 -0.85 14.83 -3.87
N PRO A 109 -1.79 15.21 -4.77
CA PRO A 109 -3.15 15.53 -4.37
C PRO A 109 -3.87 14.34 -3.72
N LYS A 110 -4.40 14.54 -2.50
CA LYS A 110 -5.26 13.55 -1.80
C LYS A 110 -6.72 13.56 -2.26
N GLY A 111 -7.13 14.53 -3.04
CA GLY A 111 -8.53 14.92 -3.24
C GLY A 111 -8.96 15.95 -2.18
N ASN A 112 -10.10 16.62 -2.41
CA ASN A 112 -10.64 17.68 -1.51
C ASN A 112 -9.64 18.82 -1.20
N GLY A 113 -8.74 19.16 -2.14
CA GLY A 113 -7.77 20.23 -1.98
C GLY A 113 -6.60 19.96 -1.01
N LYS A 114 -6.56 18.81 -0.36
CA LYS A 114 -5.45 18.40 0.52
C LYS A 114 -4.35 17.71 -0.29
N THR A 115 -3.10 17.96 0.06
CA THR A 115 -1.91 17.30 -0.51
C THR A 115 -1.33 16.28 0.48
N ARG A 116 -0.55 15.34 -0.05
CA ARG A 116 0.25 14.37 0.70
C ARG A 116 1.69 14.49 0.24
N LEU A 117 2.61 14.65 1.16
CA LEU A 117 4.03 14.67 0.86
C LEU A 117 4.56 13.24 0.73
N LEU A 118 5.00 12.87 -0.46
CA LEU A 118 5.71 11.63 -0.71
C LEU A 118 7.21 11.90 -0.62
N GLY A 119 7.93 11.12 0.17
CA GLY A 119 9.39 11.19 0.26
C GLY A 119 10.03 10.10 -0.57
N VAL A 120 10.75 10.46 -1.63
CA VAL A 120 11.41 9.53 -2.54
C VAL A 120 12.92 9.52 -2.28
N PRO A 121 13.47 8.52 -1.58
CA PRO A 121 14.92 8.36 -1.43
C PRO A 121 15.57 8.07 -2.78
N THR A 122 16.88 8.31 -2.92
CA THR A 122 17.63 7.91 -4.12
C THR A 122 17.52 6.41 -4.36
N THR A 123 17.74 5.97 -5.59
CA THR A 123 17.62 4.55 -5.93
C THR A 123 18.63 3.70 -5.16
N THR A 124 19.84 4.19 -4.93
CA THR A 124 20.88 3.56 -4.10
C THR A 124 20.44 3.42 -2.65
N GLU A 125 19.90 4.51 -2.05
CA GLU A 125 19.38 4.46 -0.68
C GLU A 125 18.25 3.43 -0.53
N ARG A 126 17.39 3.32 -1.54
CA ARG A 126 16.32 2.29 -1.52
C ARG A 126 16.89 0.87 -1.51
N VAL A 127 18.00 0.59 -2.21
CA VAL A 127 18.66 -0.72 -2.15
C VAL A 127 19.16 -1.02 -0.73
N LEU A 128 19.84 -0.05 -0.09
CA LEU A 128 20.33 -0.22 1.28
C LEU A 128 19.19 -0.37 2.30
N GLN A 129 18.16 0.45 2.17
CA GLN A 129 16.94 0.36 3.02
C GLN A 129 16.23 -0.97 2.84
N GLN A 130 16.14 -1.47 1.60
CA GLN A 130 15.57 -2.79 1.30
C GLN A 130 16.41 -3.92 1.90
N ALA A 131 17.74 -3.84 1.80
CA ALA A 131 18.64 -4.82 2.42
C ALA A 131 18.49 -4.85 3.94
N VAL A 132 18.34 -3.69 4.60
CA VAL A 132 18.05 -3.61 6.03
C VAL A 132 16.67 -4.18 6.33
N ALA A 133 15.63 -3.81 5.58
CA ALA A 133 14.26 -4.28 5.80
C ALA A 133 14.16 -5.80 5.73
N GLN A 134 14.74 -6.44 4.72
CA GLN A 134 14.69 -7.90 4.56
C GLN A 134 15.49 -8.68 5.61
N ASN A 135 16.46 -8.05 6.29
CA ASN A 135 17.19 -8.62 7.42
C ASN A 135 16.52 -8.35 8.79
N LEU A 136 15.78 -7.23 8.91
CA LEU A 136 15.03 -6.91 10.12
C LEU A 136 13.69 -7.63 10.19
N ALA A 137 12.97 -7.75 9.08
CA ALA A 137 11.62 -8.34 9.05
C ALA A 137 11.54 -9.70 9.74
N PRO A 138 12.44 -10.67 9.52
CA PRO A 138 12.39 -11.97 10.18
C PRO A 138 12.51 -11.92 11.71
N LEU A 139 13.04 -10.82 12.27
CA LEU A 139 13.18 -10.66 13.72
C LEU A 139 11.89 -10.17 14.38
N PHE A 140 11.07 -9.44 13.64
CA PHE A 140 9.84 -8.82 14.17
C PHE A 140 8.58 -9.55 13.73
N GLU A 141 8.57 -10.12 12.53
CA GLU A 141 7.39 -10.78 11.95
C GLU A 141 6.75 -11.85 12.85
N PRO A 142 7.50 -12.73 13.55
CA PRO A 142 6.91 -13.75 14.41
C PRO A 142 6.13 -13.20 15.62
N GLU A 143 6.42 -11.95 16.03
CA GLU A 143 5.74 -11.33 17.17
C GLU A 143 4.53 -10.50 16.78
N PHE A 144 4.42 -10.13 15.50
CA PHE A 144 3.30 -9.30 15.06
C PHE A 144 1.96 -10.02 15.22
N SER A 145 0.97 -9.27 15.71
CA SER A 145 -0.38 -9.79 15.92
C SER A 145 -0.95 -10.43 14.65
N ASN A 146 -1.65 -11.55 14.79
CA ASN A 146 -2.37 -12.19 13.69
C ASN A 146 -3.47 -11.31 13.09
N TYR A 147 -3.94 -10.30 13.83
CA TYR A 147 -4.97 -9.35 13.42
C TYR A 147 -4.41 -8.07 12.78
N SER A 148 -3.10 -8.03 12.54
CA SER A 148 -2.41 -7.00 11.75
C SER A 148 -2.09 -7.54 10.37
N TYR A 149 -2.58 -6.88 9.32
CA TYR A 149 -2.55 -7.42 7.94
C TYR A 149 -1.73 -6.58 6.96
N GLY A 150 -1.57 -5.27 7.21
CA GLY A 150 -0.90 -4.37 6.28
C GLY A 150 0.61 -4.54 6.23
N PHE A 151 1.21 -4.52 5.04
CA PHE A 151 2.66 -4.57 4.81
C PHE A 151 3.37 -5.81 5.38
N ARG A 152 2.69 -6.93 5.43
CA ARG A 152 3.23 -8.19 5.98
C ARG A 152 3.22 -9.29 4.93
N PRO A 153 4.23 -10.20 4.93
CA PRO A 153 4.24 -11.37 4.05
C PRO A 153 3.03 -12.27 4.37
N HIS A 154 2.44 -12.85 3.32
CA HIS A 154 1.29 -13.77 3.41
C HIS A 154 0.02 -13.19 4.05
N LYS A 155 -0.02 -11.87 4.30
CA LYS A 155 -1.20 -11.14 4.77
C LYS A 155 -1.72 -10.21 3.68
N ASN A 156 -3.05 -10.06 3.59
CA ASN A 156 -3.66 -9.22 2.56
C ASN A 156 -4.97 -8.57 3.03
N ALA A 157 -5.50 -7.67 2.21
CA ALA A 157 -6.72 -6.92 2.50
C ALA A 157 -7.96 -7.83 2.65
N ARG A 158 -8.07 -8.91 1.87
CA ARG A 158 -9.21 -9.83 1.95
C ARG A 158 -9.26 -10.57 3.29
N GLN A 159 -8.12 -10.97 3.82
CA GLN A 159 -8.05 -11.60 5.15
C GLN A 159 -8.51 -10.62 6.24
N ALA A 160 -8.11 -9.33 6.15
CA ALA A 160 -8.57 -8.30 7.07
C ALA A 160 -10.09 -8.11 7.01
N VAL A 161 -10.66 -8.03 5.79
CA VAL A 161 -12.10 -7.90 5.55
C VAL A 161 -12.85 -9.15 6.00
N GLY A 162 -12.32 -10.34 5.76
CA GLY A 162 -12.87 -11.61 6.24
C GLY A 162 -12.98 -11.64 7.75
N GLN A 163 -11.90 -11.30 8.47
CA GLN A 163 -11.88 -11.23 9.93
C GLN A 163 -12.88 -10.18 10.47
N THR A 164 -12.99 -9.05 9.79
CA THR A 164 -13.99 -8.01 10.11
C THR A 164 -15.42 -8.59 10.01
N ARG A 165 -15.73 -9.30 8.93
CA ARG A 165 -17.03 -9.93 8.72
C ARG A 165 -17.35 -10.95 9.81
N GLU A 166 -16.38 -11.78 10.19
CA GLU A 166 -16.54 -12.75 11.28
C GLU A 166 -16.87 -12.06 12.61
N TYR A 167 -16.21 -10.98 12.95
CA TYR A 167 -16.50 -10.23 14.18
C TYR A 167 -17.91 -9.61 14.15
N ILE A 168 -18.33 -9.05 13.02
CA ILE A 168 -19.69 -8.52 12.83
C ILE A 168 -20.73 -9.63 12.97
N HIS A 169 -20.52 -10.80 12.32
CA HIS A 169 -21.42 -11.95 12.40
C HIS A 169 -21.49 -12.53 13.82
N SER A 170 -20.43 -12.42 14.61
CA SER A 170 -20.46 -12.81 16.04
C SER A 170 -21.18 -11.79 16.95
N GLY A 171 -21.86 -10.79 16.38
CA GLY A 171 -22.67 -9.82 17.10
C GLY A 171 -21.90 -8.60 17.62
N LEU A 172 -20.61 -8.41 17.23
CA LEU A 172 -19.82 -7.25 17.59
C LEU A 172 -20.12 -6.06 16.68
N ASN A 173 -21.33 -5.48 16.83
CA ASN A 173 -21.91 -4.51 15.91
C ASN A 173 -21.67 -3.04 16.27
N HIS A 174 -20.77 -2.75 17.20
CA HIS A 174 -20.34 -1.40 17.54
C HIS A 174 -18.85 -1.29 17.27
N ILE A 175 -18.50 -0.64 16.15
CA ILE A 175 -17.15 -0.62 15.61
C ILE A 175 -16.51 0.73 15.95
N VAL A 176 -15.43 0.71 16.72
CA VAL A 176 -14.58 1.87 16.96
C VAL A 176 -13.60 1.96 15.78
N ASP A 177 -13.88 2.88 14.88
CA ASP A 177 -13.09 3.14 13.67
C ASP A 177 -12.17 4.32 13.96
N ILE A 178 -10.84 4.10 13.89
CA ILE A 178 -9.83 5.11 14.24
C ILE A 178 -8.90 5.33 13.07
N ASP A 179 -8.81 6.58 12.63
CA ASP A 179 -7.86 7.10 11.66
C ASP A 179 -6.79 7.93 12.38
N LEU A 180 -5.51 7.65 12.11
CA LEU A 180 -4.39 8.37 12.70
C LEU A 180 -4.06 9.63 11.90
N LYS A 181 -3.97 10.77 12.58
CA LYS A 181 -3.65 12.05 11.94
C LYS A 181 -2.19 12.05 11.50
N ASN A 182 -1.96 12.10 10.18
CA ASN A 182 -0.62 12.19 9.58
C ASN A 182 0.40 11.19 10.19
N PHE A 183 -0.01 9.95 10.40
CA PHE A 183 0.77 8.93 11.11
C PHE A 183 2.24 8.90 10.69
N PHE A 184 2.52 8.81 9.38
CA PHE A 184 3.91 8.71 8.88
C PHE A 184 4.75 9.94 9.21
N ASP A 185 4.16 11.11 9.37
CA ASP A 185 4.87 12.35 9.67
C ASP A 185 5.06 12.57 11.19
N GLU A 186 4.26 11.86 12.02
CA GLU A 186 4.25 12.03 13.47
C GLU A 186 5.06 10.99 14.25
N VAL A 187 5.60 9.97 13.62
CA VAL A 187 6.39 8.91 14.28
C VAL A 187 7.56 9.49 15.08
N ASP A 188 7.59 9.25 16.39
CA ASP A 188 8.68 9.65 17.26
C ASP A 188 9.92 8.78 17.02
N HIS A 189 11.02 9.40 16.62
CA HIS A 189 12.27 8.70 16.28
C HIS A 189 12.89 8.00 17.49
N CYS A 190 12.84 8.61 18.68
CA CYS A 190 13.46 8.04 19.88
C CYS A 190 12.71 6.79 20.32
N LEU A 191 11.38 6.85 20.35
CA LEU A 191 10.54 5.71 20.67
C LEU A 191 10.76 4.56 19.67
N LEU A 192 10.70 4.85 18.38
CA LEU A 192 10.90 3.85 17.33
C LEU A 192 12.29 3.20 17.41
N LEU A 193 13.35 4.00 17.55
CA LEU A 193 14.72 3.49 17.66
C LEU A 193 14.91 2.64 18.91
N ASN A 194 14.29 2.97 20.04
CA ASN A 194 14.34 2.16 21.25
C ASN A 194 13.67 0.79 21.03
N LEU A 195 12.51 0.75 20.36
CA LEU A 195 11.83 -0.51 20.04
C LEU A 195 12.67 -1.41 19.13
N ILE A 196 13.34 -0.82 18.14
CA ILE A 196 14.23 -1.57 17.24
C ILE A 196 15.46 -2.07 18.01
N TYR A 197 16.06 -1.22 18.86
CA TYR A 197 17.26 -1.55 19.60
C TYR A 197 17.08 -2.71 20.56
N GLN A 198 15.89 -2.88 21.15
CA GLN A 198 15.58 -4.01 22.04
C GLN A 198 15.92 -5.38 21.41
N LYS A 199 15.76 -5.51 20.08
CA LYS A 199 16.03 -6.74 19.34
C LYS A 199 17.34 -6.73 18.56
N VAL A 200 17.63 -5.63 17.89
CA VAL A 200 18.74 -5.55 16.94
C VAL A 200 20.09 -5.44 17.65
N LYS A 201 20.19 -4.61 18.70
CA LYS A 201 21.40 -4.35 19.51
C LYS A 201 22.70 -4.13 18.69
N CYS A 202 22.59 -3.72 17.43
CA CYS A 202 23.70 -3.46 16.52
C CYS A 202 23.89 -1.95 16.31
N LYS A 203 24.96 -1.37 16.87
CA LYS A 203 25.22 0.08 16.82
C LYS A 203 25.26 0.61 15.39
N ALA A 204 25.97 -0.06 14.48
CA ALA A 204 26.10 0.37 13.09
C ALA A 204 24.75 0.39 12.35
N THR A 205 23.93 -0.68 12.49
CA THR A 205 22.58 -0.72 11.92
C THR A 205 21.71 0.40 12.50
N MET A 206 21.74 0.62 13.81
CA MET A 206 20.97 1.67 14.45
C MET A 206 21.39 3.07 14.03
N GLN A 207 22.70 3.30 13.82
CA GLN A 207 23.20 4.58 13.30
C GLN A 207 22.70 4.83 11.87
N LEU A 208 22.71 3.80 11.01
CA LEU A 208 22.21 3.90 9.64
C LEU A 208 20.72 4.21 9.60
N ILE A 209 19.91 3.49 10.37
CA ILE A 209 18.46 3.77 10.48
C ILE A 209 18.22 5.19 10.99
N ARG A 210 18.96 5.63 12.02
CA ARG A 210 18.85 7.00 12.55
C ARG A 210 19.19 8.05 11.50
N LYS A 211 20.23 7.83 10.68
CA LYS A 211 20.60 8.73 9.58
C LYS A 211 19.46 8.83 8.55
N TRP A 212 18.83 7.73 8.15
CA TRP A 212 17.67 7.74 7.25
C TRP A 212 16.45 8.44 7.82
N LEU A 213 16.13 8.22 9.09
CA LEU A 213 15.03 8.91 9.76
C LEU A 213 15.23 10.42 9.81
N ARG A 214 16.48 10.89 9.94
CA ARG A 214 16.86 12.30 10.01
C ARG A 214 17.27 12.90 8.68
N ALA A 215 17.33 12.12 7.61
CA ALA A 215 17.68 12.61 6.28
C ALA A 215 16.80 13.81 5.91
N PRO A 216 17.40 14.94 5.46
CA PRO A 216 16.61 16.12 5.08
C PRO A 216 15.73 15.80 3.85
N ILE A 217 14.60 16.45 3.75
CA ILE A 217 13.71 16.36 2.59
C ILE A 217 13.84 17.62 1.73
N LYS A 218 14.03 17.44 0.43
CA LYS A 218 14.14 18.54 -0.55
C LYS A 218 12.78 18.78 -1.18
N ILE A 219 12.15 19.92 -0.87
CA ILE A 219 10.86 20.34 -1.40
C ILE A 219 11.06 21.64 -2.16
N ASN A 220 10.66 21.71 -3.42
CA ASN A 220 10.79 22.91 -4.27
C ASN A 220 12.21 23.54 -4.22
N GLY A 221 13.25 22.69 -4.25
CA GLY A 221 14.66 23.11 -4.20
C GLY A 221 15.23 23.36 -2.80
N LYS A 222 14.40 23.52 -1.76
CA LYS A 222 14.83 23.83 -0.38
C LYS A 222 14.92 22.57 0.46
N LEU A 223 15.96 22.50 1.33
CA LEU A 223 16.17 21.38 2.26
C LEU A 223 15.49 21.66 3.61
N HIS A 224 14.64 20.73 4.04
CA HIS A 224 13.95 20.77 5.31
C HIS A 224 14.45 19.65 6.23
N LYS A 225 14.92 20.03 7.44
CA LYS A 225 15.36 19.07 8.47
C LYS A 225 14.18 18.31 9.03
N ARG A 226 14.39 17.02 9.34
CA ARG A 226 13.37 16.16 9.92
C ARG A 226 13.76 15.74 11.33
N ARG A 227 12.84 15.92 12.29
CA ARG A 227 13.00 15.53 13.70
C ARG A 227 12.09 14.39 14.12
N LYS A 228 11.04 14.12 13.35
CA LYS A 228 10.04 13.06 13.53
C LYS A 228 9.57 12.54 12.17
N GLY A 229 8.84 11.46 12.18
CA GLY A 229 8.23 10.86 11.00
C GLY A 229 9.13 9.87 10.26
N VAL A 230 8.51 9.04 9.45
CA VAL A 230 9.16 8.12 8.51
C VAL A 230 8.77 8.49 7.07
N PRO A 231 9.70 8.46 6.10
CA PRO A 231 9.41 8.92 4.74
C PRO A 231 8.40 7.97 4.05
N GLN A 232 7.32 8.55 3.52
CA GLN A 232 6.36 7.80 2.72
C GLN A 232 6.94 7.53 1.33
N GLY A 233 7.38 6.28 1.07
CA GLY A 233 8.05 5.87 -0.17
C GLY A 233 9.39 5.18 0.04
N SER A 234 9.89 5.15 1.27
CA SER A 234 11.03 4.34 1.66
C SER A 234 10.65 2.86 1.80
N PRO A 235 11.44 1.90 1.28
CA PRO A 235 11.20 0.47 1.47
C PRO A 235 11.19 0.01 2.92
N LEU A 236 11.86 0.74 3.81
CA LEU A 236 11.95 0.42 5.23
C LEU A 236 10.74 0.91 6.03
N SER A 237 10.08 2.00 5.60
CA SER A 237 9.00 2.65 6.36
C SER A 237 7.81 1.74 6.71
N PRO A 238 7.35 0.82 5.85
CA PRO A 238 6.27 -0.10 6.19
C PRO A 238 6.59 -1.00 7.40
N LEU A 239 7.81 -1.53 7.46
CA LEU A 239 8.27 -2.33 8.58
C LEU A 239 8.40 -1.49 9.86
N LEU A 240 8.98 -0.31 9.77
CA LEU A 240 9.12 0.62 10.91
C LEU A 240 7.76 1.00 11.49
N SER A 241 6.77 1.25 10.63
CA SER A 241 5.39 1.52 11.02
C SER A 241 4.78 0.35 11.78
N ASN A 242 4.96 -0.87 11.30
CA ASN A 242 4.46 -2.06 11.99
C ASN A 242 5.16 -2.30 13.33
N ILE A 243 6.48 -2.03 13.46
CA ILE A 243 7.20 -2.14 14.72
C ILE A 243 6.62 -1.18 15.77
N LEU A 244 6.34 0.06 15.40
CA LEU A 244 5.73 1.03 16.31
C LEU A 244 4.30 0.62 16.69
N LEU A 245 3.45 0.34 15.71
CA LEU A 245 2.04 0.03 15.92
C LEU A 245 1.82 -1.35 16.57
N HIS A 246 2.81 -2.23 16.54
CA HIS A 246 2.74 -3.48 17.31
C HIS A 246 2.58 -3.25 18.83
N GLN A 247 3.04 -2.11 19.36
CA GLN A 247 2.78 -1.75 20.76
C GLN A 247 1.28 -1.53 21.00
N LEU A 248 0.57 -0.93 20.03
CA LEU A 248 -0.89 -0.82 20.06
C LEU A 248 -1.55 -2.20 19.98
N ASP A 249 -1.07 -3.07 19.07
CA ASP A 249 -1.60 -4.44 18.92
C ASP A 249 -1.45 -5.23 20.24
N LYS A 250 -0.30 -5.12 20.91
CA LYS A 250 -0.07 -5.72 22.23
C LYS A 250 -1.05 -5.22 23.27
N GLU A 251 -1.28 -3.92 23.33
CA GLU A 251 -2.20 -3.33 24.30
C GLU A 251 -3.64 -3.74 24.05
N MET A 252 -4.08 -3.76 22.78
CA MET A 252 -5.42 -4.23 22.42
C MET A 252 -5.60 -5.72 22.77
N THR A 253 -4.60 -6.55 22.48
CA THR A 253 -4.60 -7.98 22.82
C THR A 253 -4.61 -8.20 24.33
N ARG A 254 -3.78 -7.48 25.09
CA ARG A 254 -3.73 -7.55 26.56
C ARG A 254 -5.08 -7.24 27.21
N ARG A 255 -5.83 -6.30 26.62
CA ARG A 255 -7.19 -5.93 27.08
C ARG A 255 -8.29 -6.85 26.57
N GLY A 256 -7.97 -7.86 25.76
CA GLY A 256 -8.95 -8.79 25.19
C GLY A 256 -9.82 -8.18 24.09
N HIS A 257 -9.43 -7.04 23.51
CA HIS A 257 -10.17 -6.42 22.41
C HIS A 257 -10.08 -7.26 21.13
N LYS A 258 -11.20 -7.37 20.41
CA LYS A 258 -11.26 -7.87 19.06
C LYS A 258 -11.00 -6.71 18.11
N PHE A 259 -9.97 -6.82 17.27
CA PHE A 259 -9.56 -5.74 16.39
C PHE A 259 -9.03 -6.25 15.04
N VAL A 260 -9.01 -5.38 14.07
CA VAL A 260 -8.37 -5.57 12.77
C VAL A 260 -7.55 -4.32 12.48
N ARG A 261 -6.27 -4.50 12.13
CA ARG A 261 -5.40 -3.41 11.70
C ARG A 261 -4.83 -3.67 10.31
N TYR A 262 -4.90 -2.68 9.45
CA TYR A 262 -4.23 -2.69 8.15
C TYR A 262 -3.38 -1.42 7.99
N ALA A 263 -2.07 -1.56 8.21
CA ALA A 263 -1.14 -0.44 8.34
C ALA A 263 -1.53 0.50 9.50
N ASP A 264 -1.83 1.76 9.20
CA ASP A 264 -2.29 2.80 10.13
C ASP A 264 -3.81 2.83 10.35
N ASP A 265 -4.60 2.21 9.44
CA ASP A 265 -6.05 2.04 9.62
C ASP A 265 -6.35 0.88 10.58
N PHE A 266 -7.12 1.11 11.62
CA PHE A 266 -7.55 0.04 12.51
C PHE A 266 -8.95 0.24 13.07
N SER A 267 -9.60 -0.88 13.38
CA SER A 267 -10.95 -0.91 13.93
C SER A 267 -11.05 -1.92 15.06
N ILE A 268 -11.84 -1.59 16.10
CA ILE A 268 -12.07 -2.42 17.28
C ILE A 268 -13.55 -2.74 17.36
N TYR A 269 -13.88 -4.00 17.63
CA TYR A 269 -15.24 -4.53 17.55
C TYR A 269 -15.80 -4.79 18.94
N CYS A 270 -16.94 -4.19 19.28
CA CYS A 270 -17.56 -4.19 20.59
C CYS A 270 -19.01 -4.69 20.53
N LYS A 271 -19.50 -5.28 21.64
CA LYS A 271 -20.88 -5.75 21.77
C LYS A 271 -21.88 -4.61 21.98
N SER A 272 -21.48 -3.56 22.69
CA SER A 272 -22.35 -2.44 23.04
C SER A 272 -21.74 -1.09 22.74
N HIS A 273 -22.59 -0.06 22.62
CA HIS A 273 -22.15 1.30 22.38
C HIS A 273 -21.34 1.87 23.58
N ASN A 274 -21.74 1.54 24.80
CA ASN A 274 -21.01 1.98 25.99
C ASN A 274 -19.61 1.35 26.07
N GLN A 275 -19.49 0.06 25.75
CA GLN A 275 -18.19 -0.58 25.64
C GLN A 275 -17.34 0.09 24.57
N ALA A 276 -17.90 0.41 23.40
CA ALA A 276 -17.19 1.10 22.34
C ALA A 276 -16.69 2.49 22.77
N LYS A 277 -17.52 3.27 23.47
CA LYS A 277 -17.12 4.58 24.04
C LYS A 277 -15.95 4.45 25.02
N ALA A 278 -16.06 3.53 25.97
CA ALA A 278 -14.99 3.29 26.95
C ALA A 278 -13.70 2.83 26.27
N THR A 279 -13.80 1.91 25.32
CA THR A 279 -12.66 1.42 24.53
C THR A 279 -11.99 2.55 23.77
N ARG A 280 -12.77 3.41 23.09
CA ARG A 280 -12.25 4.56 22.34
C ARG A 280 -11.39 5.45 23.25
N VAL A 281 -11.91 5.89 24.38
CA VAL A 281 -11.22 6.77 25.33
C VAL A 281 -9.89 6.17 25.79
N VAL A 282 -9.89 4.88 26.13
CA VAL A 282 -8.69 4.18 26.61
C VAL A 282 -7.62 4.08 25.52
N ILE A 283 -8.02 3.74 24.30
CA ILE A 283 -7.08 3.60 23.17
C ILE A 283 -6.53 4.96 22.73
N GLU A 284 -7.35 6.01 22.70
CA GLU A 284 -6.91 7.39 22.44
C GLU A 284 -5.86 7.84 23.45
N LYS A 285 -6.10 7.59 24.74
CA LYS A 285 -5.15 7.89 25.82
C LYS A 285 -3.84 7.11 25.65
N PHE A 286 -3.90 5.85 25.24
CA PHE A 286 -2.72 5.05 24.97
C PHE A 286 -1.92 5.58 23.78
N LEU A 287 -2.58 5.88 22.66
CA LEU A 287 -1.96 6.45 21.46
C LEU A 287 -1.23 7.76 21.78
N LYS A 288 -1.90 8.67 22.48
CA LYS A 288 -1.35 9.98 22.85
C LYS A 288 -0.17 9.85 23.83
N ASN A 289 -0.34 9.11 24.91
CA ASN A 289 0.62 9.10 26.01
C ASN A 289 1.81 8.15 25.77
N LYS A 290 1.57 7.00 25.12
CA LYS A 290 2.60 5.98 24.93
C LYS A 290 3.23 6.03 23.55
N LEU A 291 2.44 6.27 22.49
CA LEU A 291 2.94 6.27 21.12
C LEU A 291 3.16 7.68 20.57
N LYS A 292 2.73 8.72 21.28
CA LYS A 292 2.80 10.13 20.87
C LYS A 292 2.09 10.40 19.53
N LEU A 293 1.01 9.65 19.29
CA LEU A 293 0.20 9.74 18.09
C LEU A 293 -1.15 10.38 18.43
N THR A 294 -1.67 11.15 17.48
CA THR A 294 -3.00 11.78 17.58
C THR A 294 -3.96 11.16 16.58
N ILE A 295 -5.22 11.07 16.98
CA ILE A 295 -6.29 10.61 16.09
C ILE A 295 -6.83 11.77 15.23
N ASN A 296 -7.41 11.42 14.10
CA ASN A 296 -8.17 12.33 13.26
C ASN A 296 -9.64 12.28 13.69
N GLU A 297 -10.07 13.23 14.48
CA GLU A 297 -11.42 13.28 15.05
C GLU A 297 -12.53 13.30 13.97
N GLU A 298 -12.28 13.96 12.84
CA GLU A 298 -13.26 14.07 11.73
C GLU A 298 -13.48 12.71 11.03
N GLN A 299 -12.48 11.85 11.02
CA GLN A 299 -12.52 10.56 10.32
C GLN A 299 -12.74 9.39 11.27
N SER A 300 -12.48 9.57 12.57
CA SER A 300 -12.69 8.55 13.59
C SER A 300 -14.10 8.59 14.18
N GLY A 301 -14.61 7.43 14.59
CA GLY A 301 -15.95 7.38 15.19
C GLY A 301 -16.38 5.98 15.63
N ILE A 302 -17.54 5.91 16.26
CA ILE A 302 -18.21 4.64 16.57
C ILE A 302 -19.28 4.41 15.50
N ARG A 303 -19.18 3.33 14.77
CA ARG A 303 -20.02 3.05 13.61
C ARG A 303 -20.80 1.72 13.78
N LYS A 304 -21.99 1.66 13.19
CA LYS A 304 -22.67 0.39 12.92
C LYS A 304 -22.16 -0.22 11.62
N PRO A 305 -22.26 -1.54 11.40
CA PRO A 305 -21.74 -2.19 10.18
C PRO A 305 -22.21 -1.54 8.89
N ILE A 306 -23.47 -1.10 8.80
CA ILE A 306 -24.04 -0.44 7.62
C ILE A 306 -23.38 0.91 7.27
N HIS A 307 -22.76 1.57 8.24
CA HIS A 307 -22.07 2.84 8.09
C HIS A 307 -20.53 2.69 8.15
N PHE A 308 -20.05 1.45 8.25
CA PHE A 308 -18.63 1.16 8.35
C PHE A 308 -18.07 0.70 7.01
N THR A 309 -16.89 1.18 6.69
CA THR A 309 -16.14 0.75 5.50
C THR A 309 -14.70 0.48 5.86
N ILE A 310 -14.18 -0.64 5.40
CA ILE A 310 -12.78 -1.01 5.58
C ILE A 310 -12.17 -1.37 4.22
N LEU A 311 -11.04 -0.76 3.87
CA LEU A 311 -10.30 -1.05 2.62
C LEU A 311 -11.15 -0.97 1.35
N GLY A 312 -12.17 -0.12 1.35
CA GLY A 312 -13.09 0.04 0.23
C GLY A 312 -14.27 -0.94 0.20
N PHE A 313 -14.38 -1.84 1.18
CA PHE A 313 -15.53 -2.72 1.38
C PHE A 313 -16.51 -2.09 2.38
N GLY A 314 -17.80 -2.36 2.17
CA GLY A 314 -18.88 -2.04 3.11
C GLY A 314 -19.69 -3.29 3.45
N PHE A 315 -20.67 -3.14 4.34
CA PHE A 315 -21.47 -4.22 4.89
C PHE A 315 -22.95 -3.87 4.79
N VAL A 316 -23.76 -4.77 4.23
CA VAL A 316 -25.23 -4.64 4.22
C VAL A 316 -25.85 -5.90 4.81
N PRO A 317 -26.97 -5.79 5.57
CA PRO A 317 -27.64 -6.96 6.11
C PRO A 317 -28.07 -7.91 5.00
N THR A 318 -27.98 -9.20 5.27
CA THR A 318 -28.58 -10.23 4.42
C THR A 318 -30.03 -10.42 4.84
N TYR A 319 -30.96 -10.29 3.88
CA TYR A 319 -32.41 -10.40 4.14
C TYR A 319 -32.91 -11.84 4.00
N GLU A 320 -32.17 -12.83 4.43
CA GLU A 320 -32.63 -14.21 4.48
C GLU A 320 -33.44 -14.48 5.76
N LYS A 321 -34.59 -15.15 5.62
CA LYS A 321 -35.48 -15.45 6.74
C LYS A 321 -34.76 -16.29 7.79
N GLY A 322 -34.63 -15.75 9.02
CA GLY A 322 -33.91 -16.39 10.13
C GLY A 322 -32.46 -15.95 10.33
N SER A 323 -31.85 -15.21 9.42
CA SER A 323 -30.45 -14.74 9.54
C SER A 323 -30.38 -13.44 10.35
N LYS A 324 -30.17 -13.54 11.66
CA LYS A 324 -29.80 -12.38 12.50
C LYS A 324 -28.31 -12.12 12.41
N ASN A 325 -27.92 -10.83 12.30
CA ASN A 325 -26.52 -10.37 12.27
C ASN A 325 -25.68 -10.88 11.08
N GLN A 326 -26.28 -11.36 10.01
CA GLN A 326 -25.56 -11.72 8.81
C GLN A 326 -25.43 -10.52 7.87
N TYR A 327 -24.22 -10.31 7.36
CA TYR A 327 -23.89 -9.21 6.47
C TYR A 327 -23.15 -9.72 5.23
N GLN A 328 -23.61 -9.28 4.07
CA GLN A 328 -22.89 -9.47 2.82
C GLN A 328 -21.94 -8.32 2.56
N LEU A 329 -20.85 -8.63 1.88
CA LEU A 329 -19.87 -7.63 1.47
C LEU A 329 -20.34 -6.89 0.23
N ILE A 330 -20.24 -5.58 0.28
CA ILE A 330 -20.44 -4.69 -0.87
C ILE A 330 -19.22 -3.83 -1.10
N VAL A 331 -19.13 -3.23 -2.26
CA VAL A 331 -18.11 -2.22 -2.56
C VAL A 331 -18.62 -0.85 -2.12
N SER A 332 -17.77 -0.08 -1.42
CA SER A 332 -18.10 1.27 -0.95
C SER A 332 -18.34 2.23 -2.12
N GLU A 333 -19.22 3.22 -1.93
CA GLU A 333 -19.51 4.25 -2.94
C GLU A 333 -18.25 5.02 -3.37
N LYS A 334 -17.32 5.26 -2.43
CA LYS A 334 -16.03 5.89 -2.71
C LYS A 334 -15.18 5.07 -3.69
N ALA A 335 -15.19 3.74 -3.57
CA ALA A 335 -14.47 2.85 -4.47
C ALA A 335 -15.10 2.80 -5.88
N TRP A 336 -16.44 2.78 -5.95
CA TRP A 336 -17.18 2.91 -7.22
C TRP A 336 -16.89 4.22 -7.93
N LYS A 337 -16.92 5.34 -7.21
CA LYS A 337 -16.61 6.66 -7.75
C LYS A 337 -15.20 6.71 -8.33
N LYS A 338 -14.20 6.16 -7.61
CA LYS A 338 -12.82 6.08 -8.11
C LYS A 338 -12.70 5.26 -9.39
N LEU A 339 -13.37 4.10 -9.47
CA LEU A 339 -13.40 3.30 -10.68
C LEU A 339 -13.97 4.07 -11.85
N LYS A 340 -15.16 4.69 -11.66
CA LYS A 340 -15.84 5.47 -12.68
C LYS A 340 -14.99 6.66 -13.16
N GLU A 341 -14.33 7.37 -12.26
CA GLU A 341 -13.40 8.46 -12.59
C GLU A 341 -12.20 7.97 -13.39
N ARG A 342 -11.61 6.82 -13.01
CA ARG A 342 -10.49 6.23 -13.76
C ARG A 342 -10.90 5.84 -15.18
N LEU A 343 -12.03 5.16 -15.34
CA LEU A 343 -12.57 4.79 -16.64
C LEU A 343 -12.95 6.05 -17.46
N LYS A 344 -13.50 7.09 -16.83
CA LYS A 344 -13.78 8.38 -17.46
C LYS A 344 -12.51 9.05 -18.01
N THR A 345 -11.42 9.00 -17.27
CA THR A 345 -10.12 9.54 -17.70
C THR A 345 -9.58 8.82 -18.94
N ILE A 346 -9.61 7.49 -18.95
CA ILE A 346 -9.18 6.67 -20.10
C ILE A 346 -10.04 6.96 -21.34
N THR A 347 -11.35 7.21 -21.16
CA THR A 347 -12.32 7.45 -22.22
C THR A 347 -12.60 8.94 -22.47
N ARG A 348 -11.70 9.84 -22.10
CA ARG A 348 -11.78 11.25 -22.52
C ARG A 348 -11.52 11.38 -24.00
N LYS A 349 -12.32 12.21 -24.69
CA LYS A 349 -12.15 12.48 -26.13
C LYS A 349 -10.81 13.10 -26.48
N THR A 350 -10.23 13.86 -25.55
CA THR A 350 -8.96 14.58 -25.69
C THR A 350 -7.73 13.75 -25.36
N THR A 351 -7.88 12.56 -24.81
CA THR A 351 -6.73 11.69 -24.52
C THR A 351 -6.13 11.18 -25.84
N PRO A 352 -4.85 11.45 -26.15
CA PRO A 352 -4.20 10.98 -27.36
C PRO A 352 -3.91 9.46 -27.22
N ALA A 353 -4.86 8.64 -27.64
CA ALA A 353 -4.72 7.19 -27.63
C ALA A 353 -5.60 6.57 -28.71
N THR A 354 -5.14 5.50 -29.33
CA THR A 354 -5.92 4.68 -30.24
C THR A 354 -7.09 4.01 -29.51
N PHE A 355 -8.03 3.46 -30.24
CA PHE A 355 -9.14 2.73 -29.61
C PHE A 355 -8.62 1.46 -28.92
N GLU A 356 -7.67 0.78 -29.53
CA GLU A 356 -7.05 -0.46 -29.06
C GLU A 356 -6.26 -0.23 -27.77
N GLU A 357 -5.47 0.83 -27.69
CA GLU A 357 -4.78 1.24 -26.46
C GLU A 357 -5.75 1.56 -25.32
N ARG A 358 -6.89 2.23 -25.65
CA ARG A 358 -7.94 2.50 -24.64
C ARG A 358 -8.53 1.20 -24.10
N ILE A 359 -8.86 0.25 -24.99
CA ILE A 359 -9.39 -1.05 -24.59
C ILE A 359 -8.38 -1.82 -23.73
N ALA A 360 -7.10 -1.81 -24.06
CA ALA A 360 -6.06 -2.44 -23.25
C ALA A 360 -6.00 -1.86 -21.85
N LYS A 361 -5.98 -0.52 -21.72
CA LYS A 361 -6.00 0.17 -20.42
C LYS A 361 -7.28 -0.07 -19.62
N ILE A 362 -8.44 -0.13 -20.29
CA ILE A 362 -9.71 -0.47 -19.64
C ILE A 362 -9.65 -1.87 -19.07
N LYS A 363 -9.20 -2.87 -19.84
CA LYS A 363 -9.04 -4.27 -19.38
C LYS A 363 -8.13 -4.38 -18.16
N GLU A 364 -7.01 -3.67 -18.15
CA GLU A 364 -6.09 -3.65 -17.02
C GLU A 364 -6.79 -3.15 -15.75
N VAL A 365 -7.48 -2.00 -15.84
CA VAL A 365 -8.22 -1.41 -14.72
C VAL A 365 -9.35 -2.32 -14.25
N GLN A 366 -10.14 -2.90 -15.18
CA GLN A 366 -11.23 -3.81 -14.87
C GLN A 366 -10.74 -5.06 -14.12
N ARG A 367 -9.69 -5.73 -14.63
CA ARG A 367 -9.12 -6.93 -14.00
C ARG A 367 -8.59 -6.64 -12.60
N GLY A 368 -7.79 -5.58 -12.44
CA GLY A 368 -7.22 -5.22 -11.14
C GLY A 368 -8.33 -4.92 -10.11
N TRP A 369 -9.36 -4.18 -10.51
CA TRP A 369 -10.47 -3.82 -9.63
C TRP A 369 -11.36 -5.01 -9.27
N LEU A 370 -11.75 -5.83 -10.25
CA LEU A 370 -12.58 -7.02 -10.01
C LEU A 370 -11.86 -8.08 -9.18
N ASN A 371 -10.57 -8.29 -9.41
CA ASN A 371 -9.75 -9.18 -8.58
C ASN A 371 -9.69 -8.70 -7.12
N TYR A 372 -9.58 -7.39 -6.89
CA TYR A 372 -9.55 -6.85 -5.54
C TYR A 372 -10.88 -7.04 -4.81
N PHE A 373 -12.02 -6.76 -5.47
CA PHE A 373 -13.36 -6.82 -4.91
C PHE A 373 -14.10 -8.15 -5.17
N GLN A 374 -13.38 -9.21 -5.49
CA GLN A 374 -13.97 -10.54 -5.67
C GLN A 374 -14.74 -10.99 -4.41
N GLY A 375 -15.86 -11.66 -4.58
CA GLY A 375 -16.71 -12.14 -3.48
C GLY A 375 -17.66 -11.08 -2.90
N THR A 376 -17.84 -9.95 -3.59
CA THR A 376 -18.83 -8.92 -3.23
C THR A 376 -20.09 -9.01 -4.13
N SER A 377 -21.22 -8.62 -3.58
CA SER A 377 -22.51 -8.55 -4.29
C SER A 377 -22.58 -7.28 -5.14
N ILE A 378 -22.20 -7.34 -6.41
CA ILE A 378 -22.02 -6.16 -7.27
C ILE A 378 -22.63 -6.22 -8.67
N LEU A 379 -23.26 -7.34 -9.04
CA LEU A 379 -23.72 -7.61 -10.42
C LEU A 379 -24.62 -6.52 -10.99
N GLY A 380 -25.59 -6.02 -10.22
CA GLY A 380 -26.50 -4.95 -10.67
C GLY A 380 -25.74 -3.67 -11.03
N LYS A 381 -24.88 -3.18 -10.13
CA LYS A 381 -24.06 -1.99 -10.38
C LYS A 381 -23.05 -2.16 -11.51
N LEU A 382 -22.56 -3.39 -11.75
CA LEU A 382 -21.66 -3.66 -12.90
C LEU A 382 -22.41 -3.50 -14.22
N ARG A 383 -23.66 -3.98 -14.32
CA ARG A 383 -24.51 -3.83 -15.53
C ARG A 383 -24.72 -2.36 -15.87
N ASP A 384 -25.03 -1.52 -14.87
CA ASP A 384 -25.20 -0.08 -15.06
C ASP A 384 -23.90 0.59 -15.53
N LEU A 385 -22.78 0.22 -14.90
CA LEU A 385 -21.46 0.76 -15.26
C LEU A 385 -21.04 0.32 -16.67
N ASP A 386 -21.37 -0.91 -17.08
CA ASP A 386 -21.12 -1.40 -18.44
C ASP A 386 -21.95 -0.63 -19.48
N GLY A 387 -23.22 -0.31 -19.17
CA GLY A 387 -24.06 0.53 -20.01
C GLY A 387 -23.42 1.91 -20.23
N TRP A 388 -23.02 2.53 -19.13
CA TRP A 388 -22.32 3.83 -19.16
C TRP A 388 -20.99 3.75 -19.91
N LEU A 389 -20.19 2.72 -19.71
CA LEU A 389 -18.87 2.56 -20.36
C LEU A 389 -19.01 2.33 -21.88
N ARG A 390 -20.00 1.57 -22.33
CA ARG A 390 -20.33 1.44 -23.77
C ARG A 390 -20.65 2.79 -24.39
N ASN A 391 -21.44 3.61 -23.74
CA ASN A 391 -21.74 4.96 -24.22
C ASN A 391 -20.48 5.87 -24.26
N ARG A 392 -19.58 5.73 -23.30
CA ARG A 392 -18.27 6.41 -23.31
C ARG A 392 -17.42 6.01 -24.52
N LEU A 393 -17.39 4.72 -24.85
CA LEU A 393 -16.66 4.21 -26.04
C LEU A 393 -17.28 4.69 -27.35
N ARG A 394 -18.63 4.66 -27.45
CA ARG A 394 -19.36 5.25 -28.58
C ARG A 394 -19.05 6.72 -28.76
N TYR A 395 -19.01 7.48 -27.67
CA TYR A 395 -18.64 8.90 -27.67
C TYR A 395 -17.23 9.12 -28.21
N CYS A 396 -16.25 8.32 -27.82
CA CYS A 396 -14.88 8.40 -28.34
C CYS A 396 -14.85 8.14 -29.85
N ILE A 397 -15.54 7.09 -30.34
CA ILE A 397 -15.61 6.74 -31.75
C ILE A 397 -16.28 7.86 -32.55
N TRP A 398 -17.41 8.36 -32.09
CA TRP A 398 -18.13 9.46 -32.72
C TRP A 398 -17.29 10.73 -32.83
N HIS A 399 -16.59 11.09 -31.80
CA HIS A 399 -15.73 12.26 -31.77
C HIS A 399 -14.53 12.12 -32.71
N HIS A 400 -14.00 10.89 -32.85
CA HIS A 400 -12.88 10.60 -33.75
C HIS A 400 -13.26 10.80 -35.23
N TRP A 401 -14.52 10.66 -35.60
CA TRP A 401 -14.98 10.87 -36.99
C TRP A 401 -15.01 12.33 -37.42
N LYS A 402 -14.85 13.30 -36.53
CA LYS A 402 -14.75 14.75 -36.74
C LYS A 402 -15.75 15.35 -37.71
N LYS A 403 -15.54 15.20 -39.05
CA LYS A 403 -16.32 15.81 -40.10
C LYS A 403 -17.65 15.08 -40.40
N PRO A 404 -18.74 15.79 -40.74
CA PRO A 404 -20.03 15.17 -41.09
C PRO A 404 -19.94 14.11 -42.18
N GLU A 405 -19.17 14.34 -43.23
CA GLU A 405 -18.99 13.39 -44.32
C GLU A 405 -18.32 12.10 -43.86
N ARG A 406 -17.33 12.18 -42.96
CA ARG A 406 -16.70 11.01 -42.40
C ARG A 406 -17.64 10.23 -41.47
N LYS A 407 -18.50 10.97 -40.72
CA LYS A 407 -19.56 10.34 -39.90
C LYS A 407 -20.56 9.61 -40.82
N ARG A 408 -21.03 10.22 -41.90
CA ARG A 408 -21.93 9.62 -42.87
C ARG A 408 -21.37 8.33 -43.45
N LYS A 409 -20.15 8.36 -44.01
CA LYS A 409 -19.48 7.20 -44.55
C LYS A 409 -19.35 6.06 -43.55
N ASN A 410 -18.98 6.37 -42.31
CA ASN A 410 -18.87 5.36 -41.25
C ASN A 410 -20.24 4.80 -40.82
N LEU A 411 -21.29 5.60 -40.74
CA LEU A 411 -22.64 5.16 -40.44
C LEU A 411 -23.18 4.19 -41.53
N ILE A 412 -22.98 4.52 -42.81
CA ILE A 412 -23.33 3.63 -43.92
C ILE A 412 -22.58 2.33 -43.84
N ARG A 413 -21.26 2.36 -43.62
CA ARG A 413 -20.44 1.17 -43.40
C ARG A 413 -20.90 0.29 -42.24
N LEU A 414 -21.54 0.92 -41.25
CA LEU A 414 -22.11 0.25 -40.08
C LEU A 414 -23.58 -0.17 -40.28
N GLY A 415 -24.12 -0.05 -41.51
CA GLY A 415 -25.42 -0.55 -41.89
C GLY A 415 -26.59 0.42 -41.73
N ALA A 416 -26.32 1.73 -41.56
CA ALA A 416 -27.37 2.75 -41.63
C ALA A 416 -27.74 3.02 -43.09
N SER A 417 -29.05 3.28 -43.38
CA SER A 417 -29.47 3.73 -44.69
C SER A 417 -28.83 5.06 -45.05
N GLN A 418 -28.79 5.42 -46.34
CA GLN A 418 -28.18 6.66 -46.80
C GLN A 418 -28.85 7.91 -46.19
N ASP A 419 -30.19 7.90 -46.13
CA ASP A 419 -30.99 9.00 -45.57
C ASP A 419 -30.74 9.17 -44.07
N HIS A 420 -30.80 8.09 -43.29
CA HIS A 420 -30.48 8.13 -41.88
C HIS A 420 -29.03 8.56 -41.64
N ALA A 421 -28.09 8.05 -42.38
CA ALA A 421 -26.68 8.44 -42.25
C ALA A 421 -26.45 9.91 -42.57
N TYR A 422 -27.15 10.44 -43.57
CA TYR A 422 -27.11 11.86 -43.90
C TYR A 422 -27.66 12.72 -42.74
N ALA A 423 -28.88 12.43 -42.28
CA ALA A 423 -29.54 13.15 -41.20
C ALA A 423 -28.75 13.07 -39.88
N TRP A 424 -28.32 11.85 -39.50
CA TRP A 424 -27.61 11.65 -38.23
C TRP A 424 -26.22 12.28 -38.21
N SER A 425 -25.49 12.29 -39.35
CA SER A 425 -24.18 12.90 -39.43
C SER A 425 -24.17 14.41 -39.22
N ARG A 426 -25.28 15.08 -39.50
CA ARG A 426 -25.48 16.54 -39.41
C ARG A 426 -26.27 16.96 -38.16
N THR A 427 -26.54 16.02 -37.25
CA THR A 427 -27.26 16.32 -36.00
C THR A 427 -26.56 17.44 -35.20
N ARG A 428 -27.37 18.37 -34.70
CA ARG A 428 -26.94 19.47 -33.80
C ARG A 428 -26.82 19.05 -32.35
N LYS A 429 -27.25 17.82 -32.00
CA LYS A 429 -27.14 17.29 -30.64
C LYS A 429 -25.69 17.08 -30.24
N GLY A 430 -25.34 17.41 -29.00
CA GLY A 430 -24.01 17.22 -28.48
C GLY A 430 -23.56 15.74 -28.54
N GLY A 431 -22.27 15.50 -28.78
CA GLY A 431 -21.74 14.14 -29.00
C GLY A 431 -22.05 13.12 -27.89
N TRP A 432 -22.18 13.60 -26.65
CA TRP A 432 -22.58 12.70 -25.52
C TRP A 432 -24.06 12.27 -25.63
N ALA A 433 -24.95 13.20 -26.00
CA ALA A 433 -26.35 12.87 -26.22
C ALA A 433 -26.52 11.86 -27.36
N ILE A 434 -25.74 12.01 -28.44
CA ILE A 434 -25.73 11.05 -29.55
C ILE A 434 -25.20 9.67 -29.11
N ALA A 435 -24.17 9.63 -28.26
CA ALA A 435 -23.62 8.37 -27.75
C ALA A 435 -24.64 7.56 -26.93
N GLN A 436 -25.57 8.24 -26.30
CA GLN A 436 -26.65 7.61 -25.52
C GLN A 436 -27.91 7.34 -26.36
N SER A 437 -27.99 7.86 -27.56
CA SER A 437 -29.15 7.71 -28.43
C SER A 437 -29.17 6.37 -29.17
N PRO A 438 -30.33 5.94 -29.70
CA PRO A 438 -30.42 4.78 -30.56
C PRO A 438 -29.49 4.82 -31.77
N ILE A 439 -29.16 6.02 -32.29
CA ILE A 439 -28.27 6.22 -33.43
C ILE A 439 -26.95 5.43 -33.29
N LEU A 440 -26.23 5.63 -32.19
CA LEU A 440 -25.00 4.90 -31.94
C LEU A 440 -25.24 3.56 -31.22
N GLY A 441 -26.40 3.38 -30.58
CA GLY A 441 -26.81 2.12 -29.99
C GLY A 441 -26.96 1.00 -31.00
N THR A 442 -27.62 1.28 -32.13
CA THR A 442 -27.87 0.33 -33.22
C THR A 442 -26.70 0.16 -34.19
N THR A 443 -25.95 1.24 -34.42
CA THR A 443 -24.79 1.19 -35.34
C THR A 443 -23.49 0.69 -34.71
N ILE A 444 -23.18 1.11 -33.46
CA ILE A 444 -22.03 0.64 -32.72
C ILE A 444 -22.51 -0.32 -31.61
N THR A 445 -22.93 -1.51 -32.04
CA THR A 445 -23.49 -2.52 -31.15
C THR A 445 -22.43 -3.10 -30.18
N LEU A 446 -22.90 -3.77 -29.12
CA LEU A 446 -22.01 -4.53 -28.21
C LEU A 446 -21.16 -5.56 -28.97
N GLN A 447 -21.76 -6.27 -29.93
CA GLN A 447 -21.04 -7.26 -30.73
C GLN A 447 -19.86 -6.63 -31.53
N ARG A 448 -20.07 -5.43 -32.09
CA ARG A 448 -19.01 -4.70 -32.80
C ARG A 448 -17.91 -4.19 -31.86
N LEU A 449 -18.27 -3.77 -30.65
CA LEU A 449 -17.29 -3.43 -29.62
C LEU A 449 -16.49 -4.63 -29.18
N ARG A 450 -17.13 -5.81 -29.01
CA ARG A 450 -16.45 -7.08 -28.69
C ARG A 450 -15.45 -7.50 -29.79
N LYS A 451 -15.83 -7.38 -31.07
CA LYS A 451 -14.90 -7.64 -32.19
C LYS A 451 -13.65 -6.74 -32.14
N ARG A 452 -13.73 -5.57 -31.52
CA ARG A 452 -12.61 -4.66 -31.28
C ARG A 452 -11.95 -4.87 -29.91
N GLY A 453 -12.24 -5.98 -29.23
CA GLY A 453 -11.60 -6.40 -28.01
C GLY A 453 -12.23 -5.88 -26.71
N TYR A 454 -13.39 -5.20 -26.74
CA TYR A 454 -14.09 -4.82 -25.51
C TYR A 454 -14.66 -6.05 -24.79
N VAL A 455 -14.42 -6.12 -23.49
CA VAL A 455 -15.06 -7.10 -22.58
C VAL A 455 -15.76 -6.32 -21.49
N SER A 456 -16.99 -6.71 -21.13
CA SER A 456 -17.74 -6.02 -20.09
C SER A 456 -17.23 -6.39 -18.70
N LEU A 457 -17.46 -5.50 -17.72
CA LEU A 457 -17.16 -5.77 -16.31
C LEU A 457 -17.97 -6.97 -15.81
N THR A 458 -19.24 -7.05 -16.23
CA THR A 458 -20.14 -8.16 -15.88
C THR A 458 -19.59 -9.50 -16.38
N GLU A 459 -19.15 -9.57 -17.64
CA GLU A 459 -18.56 -10.80 -18.22
C GLU A 459 -17.28 -11.21 -17.48
N LEU A 460 -16.39 -10.27 -17.22
CA LEU A 460 -15.15 -10.54 -16.47
C LEU A 460 -15.44 -10.97 -15.03
N HIS A 461 -16.44 -10.38 -14.38
CA HIS A 461 -16.83 -10.75 -13.02
C HIS A 461 -17.36 -12.18 -12.95
N LEU A 462 -18.19 -12.59 -13.90
CA LEU A 462 -18.71 -13.96 -13.98
C LEU A 462 -17.60 -14.97 -14.28
N GLN A 463 -16.65 -14.63 -15.16
CA GLN A 463 -15.47 -15.48 -15.42
C GLN A 463 -14.59 -15.67 -14.17
N LEU A 464 -14.47 -14.65 -13.32
CA LEU A 464 -13.70 -14.72 -12.08
C LEU A 464 -14.44 -15.42 -10.92
N ASN A 465 -15.76 -15.58 -11.04
CA ASN A 465 -16.63 -16.21 -10.04
C ASN A 465 -17.60 -17.19 -10.72
N PRO A 466 -17.12 -18.35 -11.18
CA PRO A 466 -17.95 -19.33 -11.90
C PRO A 466 -19.18 -19.81 -11.10
N SER A 467 -19.05 -19.88 -9.77
CA SER A 467 -20.16 -20.25 -8.87
C SER A 467 -21.37 -19.31 -8.91
N LEU A 468 -21.22 -18.09 -9.44
CA LEU A 468 -22.34 -17.17 -9.66
C LEU A 468 -23.11 -17.45 -10.97
N CYS A 469 -22.64 -18.39 -11.79
CA CYS A 469 -23.27 -18.81 -13.04
C CYS A 469 -24.17 -20.04 -12.87
N GLU A 470 -24.07 -20.76 -11.75
CA GLU A 470 -24.94 -21.89 -11.44
C GLU A 470 -26.30 -21.36 -10.98
N PRO A 471 -27.44 -21.87 -11.53
CA PRO A 471 -28.73 -21.55 -10.99
C PRO A 471 -28.80 -22.04 -9.53
N PRO A 472 -29.55 -21.35 -8.64
CA PRO A 472 -29.72 -21.83 -7.29
C PRO A 472 -30.23 -23.26 -7.35
N SER A 473 -29.51 -24.19 -6.74
CA SER A 473 -29.94 -25.56 -6.55
C SER A 473 -31.31 -25.51 -5.86
N THR A 474 -32.32 -25.94 -6.61
CA THR A 474 -33.74 -26.04 -6.18
C THR A 474 -33.88 -26.91 -4.94
#